data_f22bfb5cdfee9fb0ee760863d65f442e
#
_entry.id   f22bfb5cdfee9fb0ee760863d65f442e
#
_cell.length_a   1.000
_cell.length_b   1.000
_cell.length_c   1.000
_cell.angle_alpha   90.00
_cell.angle_beta   90.00
_cell.angle_gamma   90.00
#
_symmetry.space_group_name_H-M   'P 1'
#
loop_
_entity.id
_entity.type
_entity.pdbx_description
1 polymer ?
#
loop_
_entity_poly.entity_id
_entity_poly.type
_entity_poly.pdbx_seq_one_letter_code
_entity_poly.pdbx_strand_id
1 'polypeptide(L)'
;RGLGDVYKRQILRLKTVEELKTDFTNNMTHELKTPISIAYAANDVLLNYSSTTNEKQKKYLDIVREQLNHLSGLVEQILTLSVENRSTFRLHLETIQVAELLTPLIEQFKLKTDKPIDITTEVPEHMTVTADRTHLYNMLSNLIGNAIKYSGEKTCRIILKGTVSSQEMTLSVTDEGIGISEANQKRVFDKFYRVP
;
A
#
# COMPACT_ATOMS: atom_id res chain seq x y z
N ARG A 1 -37.65 -8.88 23.36
CA ARG A 1 -36.33 -9.53 23.22
C ARG A 1 -35.46 -8.94 22.09
N GLY A 2 -36.03 -8.34 21.00
CA GLY A 2 -35.26 -7.85 19.83
C GLY A 2 -34.48 -6.54 20.04
N LEU A 3 -34.97 -5.54 20.77
CA LEU A 3 -34.31 -4.22 20.88
C LEU A 3 -33.01 -4.27 21.70
N GLY A 4 -32.98 -5.07 22.77
CA GLY A 4 -31.79 -5.23 23.60
C GLY A 4 -30.62 -5.91 22.87
N ASP A 5 -30.89 -6.84 21.96
CA ASP A 5 -29.88 -7.53 21.17
C ASP A 5 -29.31 -6.65 20.05
N VAL A 6 -30.16 -5.82 19.44
CA VAL A 6 -29.73 -4.82 18.43
C VAL A 6 -28.83 -3.77 19.10
N TYR A 7 -29.20 -3.28 20.26
CA TYR A 7 -28.44 -2.29 21.02
C TYR A 7 -27.08 -2.84 21.48
N LYS A 8 -27.05 -4.08 22.00
CA LYS A 8 -25.79 -4.76 22.34
C LYS A 8 -24.87 -4.96 21.15
N ARG A 9 -25.41 -5.39 20.01
CA ARG A 9 -24.62 -5.53 18.76
C ARG A 9 -24.06 -4.21 18.26
N GLN A 10 -24.83 -3.13 18.41
CA GLN A 10 -24.40 -1.78 18.01
C GLN A 10 -23.27 -1.26 18.91
N ILE A 11 -23.37 -1.46 20.24
CA ILE A 11 -22.32 -1.09 21.19
C ILE A 11 -21.05 -1.92 20.95
N LEU A 12 -21.17 -3.23 20.71
CA LEU A 12 -20.01 -4.08 20.39
C LEU A 12 -19.32 -3.64 19.10
N ARG A 13 -20.09 -3.29 18.05
CA ARG A 13 -19.51 -2.76 16.80
C ARG A 13 -18.77 -1.42 17.03
N LEU A 14 -19.36 -0.51 17.80
CA LEU A 14 -18.73 0.78 18.11
C LEU A 14 -17.43 0.58 18.89
N LYS A 15 -17.40 -0.30 19.89
CA LYS A 15 -16.17 -0.64 20.63
C LYS A 15 -15.11 -1.23 19.71
N THR A 16 -15.48 -2.18 18.84
CA THR A 16 -14.52 -2.78 17.90
C THR A 16 -13.93 -1.74 16.95
N VAL A 17 -14.74 -0.80 16.45
CA VAL A 17 -14.24 0.29 15.58
C VAL A 17 -13.30 1.22 16.34
N GLU A 18 -13.60 1.54 17.59
CA GLU A 18 -12.77 2.41 18.43
C GLU A 18 -11.44 1.74 18.79
N GLU A 19 -11.45 0.45 19.12
CA GLU A 19 -10.24 -0.36 19.32
C GLU A 19 -9.39 -0.41 18.06
N LEU A 20 -9.96 -0.70 16.90
CA LEU A 20 -9.26 -0.71 15.61
C LEU A 20 -8.67 0.66 15.25
N LYS A 21 -9.39 1.75 15.56
CA LYS A 21 -8.89 3.11 15.36
C LYS A 21 -7.70 3.41 16.26
N THR A 22 -7.75 2.96 17.53
CA THR A 22 -6.67 3.14 18.49
C THR A 22 -5.44 2.35 18.08
N ASP A 23 -5.61 1.08 17.71
CA ASP A 23 -4.52 0.22 17.24
C ASP A 23 -3.89 0.77 15.96
N PHE A 24 -4.71 1.26 15.03
CA PHE A 24 -4.24 1.93 13.82
C PHE A 24 -3.40 3.17 14.17
N THR A 25 -3.89 4.02 15.09
CA THR A 25 -3.18 5.25 15.48
C THR A 25 -1.83 4.91 16.14
N ASN A 26 -1.80 3.91 17.00
CA ASN A 26 -0.57 3.44 17.65
C ASN A 26 0.42 2.89 16.62
N ASN A 27 -0.04 2.06 15.71
CA ASN A 27 0.79 1.49 14.64
C ASN A 27 1.33 2.58 13.71
N MET A 28 0.49 3.54 13.30
CA MET A 28 0.93 4.67 12.47
C MET A 28 1.95 5.54 13.18
N THR A 29 1.77 5.76 14.48
CA THR A 29 2.76 6.50 15.30
C THR A 29 4.12 5.79 15.28
N HIS A 30 4.13 4.47 15.41
CA HIS A 30 5.37 3.69 15.33
C HIS A 30 5.97 3.71 13.92
N GLU A 31 5.15 3.54 12.88
CA GLU A 31 5.60 3.58 11.48
C GLU A 31 6.10 4.96 11.05
N LEU A 32 5.61 6.05 11.64
CA LEU A 32 6.12 7.40 11.43
C LEU A 32 7.43 7.64 12.20
N LYS A 33 7.53 7.15 13.44
CA LYS A 33 8.70 7.38 14.30
C LYS A 33 9.99 6.80 13.72
N THR A 34 9.91 5.61 13.10
CA THR A 34 11.08 4.92 12.54
C THR A 34 11.78 5.73 11.44
N PRO A 35 11.11 6.13 10.33
CA PRO A 35 11.75 6.93 9.29
C PRO A 35 12.22 8.30 9.78
N ILE A 36 11.50 8.92 10.71
CA ILE A 36 11.94 10.16 11.35
C ILE A 36 13.27 9.96 12.07
N SER A 37 13.39 8.89 12.86
CA SER A 37 14.63 8.59 13.61
C SER A 37 15.80 8.31 12.69
N ILE A 38 15.58 7.57 11.58
CA ILE A 38 16.61 7.26 10.58
C ILE A 38 17.05 8.55 9.86
N ALA A 39 16.11 9.38 9.43
CA ALA A 39 16.41 10.65 8.78
C ALA A 39 17.19 11.60 9.72
N TYR A 40 16.81 11.63 11.01
CA TYR A 40 17.48 12.41 12.02
C TYR A 40 18.93 11.94 12.24
N ALA A 41 19.14 10.63 12.38
CA ALA A 41 20.47 10.05 12.55
C ALA A 41 21.37 10.33 11.32
N ALA A 42 20.84 10.19 10.10
CA ALA A 42 21.58 10.49 8.88
C ALA A 42 21.96 11.98 8.79
N ASN A 43 21.06 12.87 9.16
CA ASN A 43 21.30 14.30 9.21
C ASN A 43 22.32 14.68 10.30
N ASP A 44 22.27 14.04 11.47
CA ASP A 44 23.21 14.27 12.56
C ASP A 44 24.65 13.90 12.17
N VAL A 45 24.84 12.81 11.43
CA VAL A 45 26.13 12.44 10.85
C VAL A 45 26.62 13.51 9.88
N LEU A 46 25.75 14.08 9.04
CA LEU A 46 26.11 15.13 8.10
C LEU A 46 26.55 16.42 8.80
N LEU A 47 25.91 16.75 9.92
CA LEU A 47 26.22 17.98 10.67
C LEU A 47 27.48 17.86 11.53
N ASN A 48 27.71 16.71 12.15
CA ASN A 48 28.75 16.53 13.17
C ASN A 48 30.06 15.95 12.64
N TYR A 49 30.07 15.37 11.43
CA TYR A 49 31.28 14.77 10.86
C TYR A 49 31.75 15.55 9.62
N SER A 50 32.44 16.64 9.83
CA SER A 50 32.97 17.55 8.79
C SER A 50 34.04 16.94 7.88
N SER A 51 34.57 15.74 8.21
CA SER A 51 35.55 14.99 7.41
C SER A 51 34.95 13.95 6.46
N THR A 52 33.64 14.00 6.23
CA THR A 52 32.95 13.03 5.38
C THR A 52 33.25 13.30 3.90
N THR A 53 33.66 12.28 3.14
CA THR A 53 33.86 12.40 1.69
C THR A 53 32.56 12.73 0.97
N ASN A 54 32.61 13.41 -0.18
CA ASN A 54 31.43 13.76 -0.98
C ASN A 54 30.51 12.58 -1.28
N GLU A 55 31.05 11.37 -1.47
CA GLU A 55 30.28 10.15 -1.69
C GLU A 55 29.48 9.73 -0.45
N LYS A 56 30.09 9.80 0.73
CA LYS A 56 29.40 9.51 2.00
C LYS A 56 28.32 10.55 2.29
N GLN A 57 28.58 11.82 2.02
CA GLN A 57 27.58 12.88 2.17
C GLN A 57 26.37 12.63 1.26
N LYS A 58 26.61 12.28 -0.01
CA LYS A 58 25.56 11.93 -0.96
C LYS A 58 24.72 10.76 -0.45
N LYS A 59 25.37 9.70 0.05
CA LYS A 59 24.68 8.53 0.62
C LYS A 59 23.75 8.91 1.78
N TYR A 60 24.17 9.74 2.72
CA TYR A 60 23.32 10.18 3.82
C TYR A 60 22.17 11.08 3.37
N LEU A 61 22.40 11.95 2.39
CA LEU A 61 21.34 12.77 1.78
C LEU A 61 20.32 11.89 1.04
N ASP A 62 20.76 10.86 0.35
CA ASP A 62 19.85 9.90 -0.31
C ASP A 62 19.00 9.15 0.72
N ILE A 63 19.59 8.74 1.86
CA ILE A 63 18.84 8.13 2.97
C ILE A 63 17.77 9.11 3.51
N VAL A 64 18.13 10.36 3.78
CA VAL A 64 17.16 11.37 4.26
C VAL A 64 16.03 11.54 3.25
N ARG A 65 16.34 11.67 1.98
CA ARG A 65 15.34 11.82 0.91
C ARG A 65 14.41 10.62 0.84
N GLU A 66 14.93 9.41 0.94
CA GLU A 66 14.13 8.19 0.93
C GLU A 66 13.16 8.13 2.12
N GLN A 67 13.64 8.47 3.33
CA GLN A 67 12.78 8.49 4.50
C GLN A 67 11.71 9.58 4.42
N LEU A 68 12.01 10.75 3.87
CA LEU A 68 11.01 11.80 3.64
C LEU A 68 9.94 11.37 2.64
N ASN A 69 10.32 10.69 1.55
CA ASN A 69 9.37 10.14 0.59
C ASN A 69 8.48 9.06 1.23
N HIS A 70 9.05 8.21 2.08
CA HIS A 70 8.29 7.21 2.82
C HIS A 70 7.28 7.87 3.77
N LEU A 71 7.70 8.89 4.51
CA LEU A 71 6.82 9.68 5.39
C LEU A 71 5.67 10.33 4.62
N SER A 72 5.96 10.92 3.46
CA SER A 72 4.93 11.51 2.60
C SER A 72 3.88 10.49 2.20
N GLY A 73 4.28 9.29 1.80
CA GLY A 73 3.37 8.18 1.49
C GLY A 73 2.50 7.75 2.68
N LEU A 74 3.07 7.68 3.90
CA LEU A 74 2.31 7.37 5.12
C LEU A 74 1.28 8.45 5.44
N VAL A 75 1.65 9.73 5.29
CA VAL A 75 0.72 10.85 5.50
C VAL A 75 -0.44 10.80 4.51
N GLU A 76 -0.18 10.52 3.24
CA GLU A 76 -1.24 10.37 2.23
C GLU A 76 -2.19 9.21 2.56
N GLN A 77 -1.66 8.07 3.05
CA GLN A 77 -2.48 6.96 3.51
C GLN A 77 -3.39 7.36 4.68
N ILE A 78 -2.85 8.08 5.67
CA ILE A 78 -3.62 8.57 6.82
C ILE A 78 -4.72 9.54 6.36
N LEU A 79 -4.40 10.47 5.47
CA LEU A 79 -5.37 11.43 4.93
C LEU A 79 -6.48 10.72 4.15
N THR A 80 -6.14 9.75 3.31
CA THR A 80 -7.12 8.96 2.56
C THR A 80 -8.10 8.22 3.49
N LEU A 81 -7.60 7.70 4.62
CA LEU A 81 -8.44 7.06 5.63
C LEU A 81 -9.30 8.04 6.44
N SER A 82 -8.82 9.29 6.61
CA SER A 82 -9.49 10.34 7.40
C SER A 82 -10.62 11.05 6.65
N VAL A 83 -10.58 11.05 5.31
CA VAL A 83 -11.61 11.72 4.50
C VAL A 83 -12.91 10.93 4.58
N GLU A 84 -13.72 11.22 5.61
CA GLU A 84 -15.07 10.67 5.78
C GLU A 84 -16.12 11.32 4.86
N ASN A 85 -15.80 12.44 4.24
CA ASN A 85 -16.76 13.19 3.40
C ASN A 85 -16.80 12.63 1.97
N ARG A 86 -17.59 11.56 1.79
CA ARG A 86 -17.94 11.00 0.48
C ARG A 86 -18.58 12.01 -0.50
N SER A 87 -19.05 13.17 -0.02
CA SER A 87 -19.76 14.17 -0.84
C SER A 87 -18.87 14.97 -1.79
N THR A 88 -17.55 14.98 -1.58
CA THR A 88 -16.60 15.71 -2.42
C THR A 88 -15.71 14.81 -3.28
N PHE A 89 -15.82 13.48 -3.12
CA PHE A 89 -15.01 12.54 -3.87
C PHE A 89 -15.49 12.45 -5.32
N ARG A 90 -14.75 13.03 -6.25
CA ARG A 90 -15.03 12.96 -7.69
C ARG A 90 -13.94 12.14 -8.35
N LEU A 91 -14.34 11.08 -9.05
CA LEU A 91 -13.45 10.30 -9.90
C LEU A 91 -13.28 11.01 -11.25
N HIS A 92 -12.05 11.12 -11.71
CA HIS A 92 -11.70 11.48 -13.08
C HIS A 92 -11.63 10.22 -13.94
N LEU A 93 -12.80 9.83 -14.47
CA LEU A 93 -12.89 8.63 -15.29
C LEU A 93 -12.31 8.90 -16.68
N GLU A 94 -11.34 8.08 -17.07
CA GLU A 94 -10.75 8.05 -18.41
C GLU A 94 -10.60 6.61 -18.90
N THR A 95 -10.46 6.43 -20.21
CA THR A 95 -10.14 5.11 -20.77
C THR A 95 -8.65 4.87 -20.67
N ILE A 96 -8.27 3.85 -19.90
CA ILE A 96 -6.88 3.50 -19.58
C ILE A 96 -6.54 2.19 -20.27
N GLN A 97 -5.45 2.16 -21.01
CA GLN A 97 -4.84 0.92 -21.50
C GLN A 97 -4.08 0.28 -20.33
N VAL A 98 -4.52 -0.91 -19.89
CA VAL A 98 -4.01 -1.55 -18.67
C VAL A 98 -2.51 -1.86 -18.76
N ALA A 99 -2.03 -2.30 -19.92
CA ALA A 99 -0.62 -2.60 -20.15
C ALA A 99 0.28 -1.36 -19.97
N GLU A 100 -0.17 -0.18 -20.43
CA GLU A 100 0.57 1.09 -20.26
C GLU A 100 0.68 1.53 -18.79
N LEU A 101 -0.29 1.15 -17.97
CA LEU A 101 -0.26 1.43 -16.54
C LEU A 101 0.64 0.45 -15.79
N LEU A 102 0.61 -0.84 -16.16
CA LEU A 102 1.35 -1.89 -15.47
C LEU A 102 2.86 -1.83 -15.75
N THR A 103 3.27 -1.53 -16.98
CA THR A 103 4.70 -1.53 -17.37
C THR A 103 5.57 -0.66 -16.46
N PRO A 104 5.31 0.66 -16.30
CA PRO A 104 6.12 1.51 -15.44
C PRO A 104 6.00 1.12 -13.95
N LEU A 105 4.84 0.61 -13.53
CA LEU A 105 4.63 0.15 -12.16
C LEU A 105 5.51 -1.07 -11.83
N ILE A 106 5.58 -2.05 -12.73
CA ILE A 106 6.42 -3.24 -12.58
C ILE A 106 7.90 -2.84 -12.53
N GLU A 107 8.35 -1.98 -13.46
CA GLU A 107 9.73 -1.50 -13.48
C GLU A 107 10.11 -0.78 -12.19
N GLN A 108 9.21 0.05 -11.66
CA GLN A 108 9.43 0.74 -10.40
C GLN A 108 9.65 -0.24 -9.23
N PHE A 109 8.88 -1.31 -9.16
CA PHE A 109 9.07 -2.32 -8.11
C PHE A 109 10.36 -3.12 -8.30
N LYS A 110 10.73 -3.46 -9.53
CA LYS A 110 12.00 -4.13 -9.84
C LYS A 110 13.21 -3.30 -9.41
N LEU A 111 13.13 -1.98 -9.53
CA LEU A 111 14.21 -1.07 -9.12
C LEU A 111 14.26 -0.80 -7.62
N LYS A 112 13.13 -0.89 -6.92
CA LYS A 112 13.03 -0.52 -5.48
C LYS A 112 13.33 -1.65 -4.52
N THR A 113 13.34 -2.89 -4.98
CA THR A 113 13.53 -4.04 -4.10
C THR A 113 14.84 -4.76 -4.39
N ASP A 114 15.60 -5.09 -3.34
CA ASP A 114 16.76 -5.94 -3.42
C ASP A 114 16.40 -7.44 -3.48
N LYS A 115 15.10 -7.77 -3.29
CA LYS A 115 14.60 -9.13 -3.43
C LYS A 115 14.51 -9.53 -4.89
N PRO A 116 14.85 -10.77 -5.24
CA PRO A 116 14.53 -11.30 -6.57
C PRO A 116 13.00 -11.40 -6.72
N ILE A 117 12.45 -10.62 -7.63
CA ILE A 117 11.02 -10.64 -7.98
C ILE A 117 10.84 -11.13 -9.42
N ASP A 118 9.88 -12.01 -9.60
CA ASP A 118 9.44 -12.52 -10.88
C ASP A 118 7.98 -12.12 -11.10
N ILE A 119 7.74 -11.15 -11.96
CA ILE A 119 6.39 -10.65 -12.26
C ILE A 119 6.04 -11.04 -13.69
N THR A 120 5.07 -11.94 -13.82
CA THR A 120 4.50 -12.36 -15.09
C THR A 120 3.23 -11.59 -15.38
N THR A 121 3.07 -11.11 -16.62
CA THR A 121 1.89 -10.35 -17.06
C THR A 121 1.13 -11.14 -18.11
N GLU A 122 -0.09 -11.55 -17.76
CA GLU A 122 -1.06 -12.23 -18.63
C GLU A 122 -2.26 -11.30 -18.91
N VAL A 123 -1.97 -10.09 -19.37
CA VAL A 123 -2.99 -9.08 -19.67
C VAL A 123 -3.06 -8.90 -21.19
N PRO A 124 -4.25 -8.99 -21.82
CA PRO A 124 -4.40 -8.72 -23.25
C PRO A 124 -3.87 -7.33 -23.62
N GLU A 125 -3.10 -7.23 -24.69
CA GLU A 125 -2.44 -5.99 -25.10
C GLU A 125 -3.42 -4.82 -25.28
N HIS A 126 -4.62 -5.11 -25.78
CA HIS A 126 -5.66 -4.09 -26.05
C HIS A 126 -6.68 -3.97 -24.90
N MET A 127 -6.38 -4.51 -23.73
CA MET A 127 -7.28 -4.43 -22.58
C MET A 127 -7.37 -2.99 -22.07
N THR A 128 -8.57 -2.42 -22.11
CA THR A 128 -8.86 -1.07 -21.60
C THR A 128 -9.88 -1.10 -20.49
N VAL A 129 -9.79 -0.14 -19.59
CA VAL A 129 -10.74 0.07 -18.49
C VAL A 129 -11.11 1.54 -18.38
N THR A 130 -12.36 1.83 -18.07
CA THR A 130 -12.79 3.19 -17.69
C THR A 130 -12.66 3.34 -16.19
N ALA A 131 -11.65 4.09 -15.75
CA ALA A 131 -11.32 4.27 -14.34
C ALA A 131 -10.62 5.61 -14.10
N ASP A 132 -10.45 5.98 -12.84
CA ASP A 132 -9.51 7.03 -12.46
C ASP A 132 -8.09 6.43 -12.40
N ARG A 133 -7.20 6.97 -13.22
CA ARG A 133 -5.82 6.48 -13.39
C ARG A 133 -5.05 6.43 -12.08
N THR A 134 -5.15 7.48 -11.27
CA THR A 134 -4.44 7.59 -9.99
C THR A 134 -4.93 6.53 -9.02
N HIS A 135 -6.24 6.35 -8.90
CA HIS A 135 -6.80 5.34 -8.00
C HIS A 135 -6.50 3.93 -8.46
N LEU A 136 -6.60 3.63 -9.74
CA LEU A 136 -6.25 2.32 -10.28
C LEU A 136 -4.77 2.00 -10.07
N TYR A 137 -3.88 2.98 -10.32
CA TYR A 137 -2.46 2.85 -10.07
C TYR A 137 -2.18 2.55 -8.59
N ASN A 138 -2.78 3.30 -7.67
CA ASN A 138 -2.61 3.11 -6.23
C ASN A 138 -3.12 1.75 -5.75
N MET A 139 -4.26 1.28 -6.28
CA MET A 139 -4.80 -0.05 -5.96
C MET A 139 -3.82 -1.16 -6.37
N LEU A 140 -3.33 -1.12 -7.60
CA LEU A 140 -2.37 -2.10 -8.12
C LEU A 140 -1.03 -2.03 -7.40
N SER A 141 -0.54 -0.82 -7.14
CA SER A 141 0.68 -0.59 -6.36
C SER A 141 0.59 -1.19 -4.96
N ASN A 142 -0.54 -1.02 -4.27
CA ASN A 142 -0.77 -1.62 -2.96
C ASN A 142 -0.80 -3.15 -3.01
N LEU A 143 -1.47 -3.75 -4.00
CA LEU A 143 -1.54 -5.20 -4.14
C LEU A 143 -0.16 -5.80 -4.45
N ILE A 144 0.58 -5.24 -5.40
CA ILE A 144 1.93 -5.69 -5.75
C ILE A 144 2.89 -5.48 -4.55
N GLY A 145 2.81 -4.33 -3.89
CA GLY A 145 3.61 -4.05 -2.70
C GLY A 145 3.34 -5.04 -1.57
N ASN A 146 2.09 -5.41 -1.33
CA ASN A 146 1.73 -6.44 -0.37
C ASN A 146 2.27 -7.82 -0.78
N ALA A 147 2.14 -8.21 -2.05
CA ALA A 147 2.69 -9.45 -2.56
C ALA A 147 4.20 -9.56 -2.31
N ILE A 148 4.96 -8.49 -2.57
CA ILE A 148 6.40 -8.42 -2.32
C ILE A 148 6.71 -8.48 -0.82
N LYS A 149 5.99 -7.71 -0.02
CA LYS A 149 6.19 -7.62 1.44
C LYS A 149 5.98 -8.97 2.13
N TYR A 150 4.96 -9.71 1.72
CA TYR A 150 4.54 -10.95 2.37
C TYR A 150 4.99 -12.23 1.64
N SER A 151 5.88 -12.14 0.67
CA SER A 151 6.44 -13.29 -0.07
C SER A 151 7.46 -14.14 0.73
N GLY A 152 7.82 -13.74 1.96
CA GLY A 152 8.86 -14.44 2.72
C GLY A 152 10.28 -14.17 2.19
N GLU A 153 11.21 -15.12 2.39
CA GLU A 153 12.64 -15.00 1.98
C GLU A 153 12.93 -15.51 0.57
N LYS A 154 12.00 -16.22 -0.06
CA LYS A 154 12.13 -16.78 -1.40
C LYS A 154 11.92 -15.73 -2.49
N THR A 155 12.22 -16.11 -3.74
CA THR A 155 11.84 -15.33 -4.93
C THR A 155 10.35 -15.04 -4.89
N CYS A 156 9.97 -13.78 -4.96
CA CYS A 156 8.59 -13.36 -4.98
C CYS A 156 8.03 -13.54 -6.40
N ARG A 157 7.12 -14.50 -6.58
CA ARG A 157 6.40 -14.68 -7.84
C ARG A 157 5.05 -13.99 -7.77
N ILE A 158 4.77 -13.16 -8.79
CA ILE A 158 3.52 -12.42 -8.92
C ILE A 158 3.00 -12.62 -10.34
N ILE A 159 1.73 -12.98 -10.46
CA ILE A 159 1.05 -13.08 -11.76
C ILE A 159 -0.03 -12.00 -11.82
N LEU A 160 0.10 -11.10 -12.80
CA LEU A 160 -0.89 -10.08 -13.13
C LEU A 160 -1.71 -10.58 -14.32
N LYS A 161 -2.97 -10.92 -14.09
CA LYS A 161 -3.83 -11.49 -15.12
C LYS A 161 -5.05 -10.62 -15.39
N GLY A 162 -5.29 -10.34 -16.66
CA GLY A 162 -6.47 -9.64 -17.16
C GLY A 162 -7.39 -10.56 -17.93
N THR A 163 -8.68 -10.58 -17.61
CA THR A 163 -9.70 -11.29 -18.37
C THR A 163 -10.86 -10.36 -18.71
N VAL A 164 -11.37 -10.48 -19.91
CA VAL A 164 -12.51 -9.69 -20.40
C VAL A 164 -13.65 -10.64 -20.76
N SER A 165 -14.82 -10.42 -20.18
CA SER A 165 -16.07 -11.07 -20.57
C SER A 165 -17.02 -10.06 -21.21
N SER A 166 -18.18 -10.51 -21.68
CA SER A 166 -19.20 -9.63 -22.27
C SER A 166 -19.79 -8.60 -21.31
N GLN A 167 -19.67 -8.82 -19.99
CA GLN A 167 -20.30 -7.98 -18.96
C GLN A 167 -19.32 -7.36 -17.97
N GLU A 168 -18.12 -7.93 -17.84
CA GLU A 168 -17.15 -7.46 -16.86
C GLU A 168 -15.71 -7.70 -17.30
N MET A 169 -14.83 -6.89 -16.74
CA MET A 169 -13.40 -7.04 -16.85
C MET A 169 -12.84 -7.36 -15.46
N THR A 170 -12.01 -8.37 -15.39
CA THR A 170 -11.32 -8.75 -14.15
C THR A 170 -9.82 -8.56 -14.33
N LEU A 171 -9.21 -7.85 -13.39
CA LEU A 171 -7.76 -7.76 -13.24
C LEU A 171 -7.38 -8.37 -11.89
N SER A 172 -6.56 -9.41 -11.91
CA SER A 172 -6.13 -10.13 -10.70
C SER A 172 -4.63 -10.04 -10.49
N VAL A 173 -4.25 -10.00 -9.21
CA VAL A 173 -2.88 -10.07 -8.74
C VAL A 173 -2.78 -11.34 -7.90
N THR A 174 -1.98 -12.30 -8.32
CA THR A 174 -1.78 -13.57 -7.62
C THR A 174 -0.34 -13.64 -7.13
N ASP A 175 -0.13 -13.99 -5.88
CA ASP A 175 1.18 -14.18 -5.24
C ASP A 175 1.29 -15.56 -4.60
N GLU A 176 2.55 -15.97 -4.30
CA GLU A 176 2.86 -17.21 -3.58
C GLU A 176 3.32 -16.89 -2.13
N GLY A 177 2.77 -15.83 -1.52
CA GLY A 177 3.12 -15.40 -0.18
C GLY A 177 2.54 -16.26 0.93
N ILE A 178 2.63 -15.75 2.17
CA ILE A 178 2.14 -16.46 3.38
C ILE A 178 0.62 -16.67 3.40
N GLY A 179 -0.10 -16.00 2.50
CA GLY A 179 -1.56 -16.05 2.44
C GLY A 179 -2.26 -15.34 3.60
N ILE A 180 -3.58 -15.34 3.55
CA ILE A 180 -4.45 -14.73 4.56
C ILE A 180 -5.45 -15.79 5.04
N SER A 181 -5.55 -16.01 6.36
CA SER A 181 -6.51 -16.96 6.91
C SER A 181 -7.96 -16.56 6.58
N GLU A 182 -8.86 -17.55 6.46
CA GLU A 182 -10.28 -17.30 6.13
C GLU A 182 -10.96 -16.29 7.08
N ALA A 183 -10.60 -16.33 8.37
CA ALA A 183 -11.12 -15.40 9.36
C ALA A 183 -10.71 -13.95 9.06
N ASN A 184 -9.46 -13.76 8.60
CA ASN A 184 -8.91 -12.46 8.28
C ASN A 184 -9.38 -11.97 6.90
N GLN A 185 -9.57 -12.87 5.90
CA GLN A 185 -10.08 -12.53 4.57
C GLN A 185 -11.41 -11.77 4.61
N LYS A 186 -12.28 -12.11 5.56
CA LYS A 186 -13.58 -11.44 5.75
C LYS A 186 -13.45 -10.00 6.25
N ARG A 187 -12.27 -9.63 6.75
CA ARG A 187 -12.01 -8.36 7.43
C ARG A 187 -10.94 -7.49 6.77
N VAL A 188 -10.20 -8.01 5.79
CA VAL A 188 -9.08 -7.26 5.16
C VAL A 188 -9.52 -5.96 4.47
N PHE A 189 -10.82 -5.80 4.19
CA PHE A 189 -11.41 -4.58 3.64
C PHE A 189 -12.09 -3.71 4.70
N ASP A 190 -12.09 -4.14 5.97
CA ASP A 190 -12.58 -3.30 7.07
C ASP A 190 -11.61 -2.14 7.28
N LYS A 191 -12.17 -0.92 7.43
CA LYS A 191 -11.38 0.27 7.70
C LYS A 191 -10.56 0.07 8.99
N PHE A 192 -9.28 0.41 8.95
CA PHE A 192 -8.31 0.27 10.06
C PHE A 192 -7.90 -1.17 10.41
N TYR A 193 -8.45 -2.20 9.75
CA TYR A 193 -8.07 -3.57 10.05
C TYR A 193 -6.68 -3.90 9.48
N ARG A 194 -5.87 -4.56 10.29
CA ARG A 194 -4.60 -5.18 9.89
C ARG A 194 -4.58 -6.61 10.41
N VAL A 195 -4.01 -7.51 9.63
CA VAL A 195 -3.80 -8.89 10.05
C VAL A 195 -2.72 -8.87 11.15
N PRO A 196 -3.00 -9.47 12.33
CA PRO A 196 -2.05 -9.53 13.46
C PRO A 196 -0.77 -10.25 13.11
#